data_f3cbdfbcdb6ad618536e288e8f112aa8
#
_entry.id   f3cbdfbcdb6ad618536e288e8f112aa8
#
_cell.length_a   1.000
_cell.length_b   1.000
_cell.length_c   1.000
_cell.angle_alpha   90.00
_cell.angle_beta   90.00
_cell.angle_gamma   90.00
#
_symmetry.space_group_name_H-M   'P 1'
#
loop_
_entity.id
_entity.type
_entity.pdbx_description
1 polymer ?
#
loop_
_entity_poly.entity_id
_entity_poly.type
_entity_poly.pdbx_seq_one_letter_code
_entity_poly.pdbx_strand_id
1 'polypeptide(L)'
;ITDDATGIVGCNHTGTLKRTWVVSDLCGNSKSVTQNIRIVDVTPPTIICAGSLQVSCGESMDPSVLGSPEISDNCTAPADMDLLHFDNTTGLSGCNGTGTMFRTWVVYDDCGNSSSCIQTIQVVDNTAPVIELPANITISCEYRDNDDELGRATATDACTSVDDIVITYTDNDNGLA
;
A
#
# COMPACT_ATOMS: atom_id res chain seq x y z
N ILE A 1 -21.64 44.40 16.79
CA ILE A 1 -21.06 43.06 17.03
C ILE A 1 -19.63 43.11 16.53
N THR A 2 -18.69 42.63 17.31
CA THR A 2 -17.29 42.46 16.92
C THR A 2 -16.79 41.10 17.36
N ASP A 3 -16.02 40.42 16.49
CA ASP A 3 -15.41 39.14 16.76
C ASP A 3 -13.90 39.31 16.95
N ASP A 4 -13.35 38.68 17.98
CA ASP A 4 -11.94 38.53 18.22
C ASP A 4 -11.57 37.06 18.00
N ALA A 5 -10.84 36.80 16.93
CA ALA A 5 -10.42 35.47 16.47
C ALA A 5 -8.99 35.12 16.93
N THR A 6 -8.35 35.94 17.75
CA THR A 6 -6.95 35.71 18.21
C THR A 6 -6.79 34.42 19.01
N GLY A 7 -7.88 33.86 19.56
CA GLY A 7 -7.90 32.57 20.24
C GLY A 7 -8.12 31.36 19.35
N ILE A 8 -8.18 31.55 18.02
CA ILE A 8 -8.30 30.47 17.02
C ILE A 8 -6.87 30.11 16.57
N VAL A 9 -6.18 29.30 17.37
CA VAL A 9 -4.76 28.94 17.20
C VAL A 9 -4.52 27.43 17.20
N GLY A 10 -5.59 26.64 17.30
CA GLY A 10 -5.51 25.18 17.28
C GLY A 10 -5.47 24.62 15.87
N CYS A 11 -5.50 23.29 15.78
CA CYS A 11 -5.54 22.56 14.51
C CYS A 11 -6.67 23.09 13.61
N ASN A 12 -6.39 23.36 12.35
CA ASN A 12 -7.36 23.81 11.34
C ASN A 12 -8.35 24.87 11.81
N HIS A 13 -7.85 25.95 12.42
CA HIS A 13 -8.66 27.05 12.91
C HIS A 13 -9.62 26.69 14.06
N THR A 14 -9.30 25.65 14.84
CA THR A 14 -9.99 25.38 16.11
C THR A 14 -9.50 26.32 17.20
N GLY A 15 -10.29 26.48 18.27
CA GLY A 15 -9.94 27.37 19.38
C GLY A 15 -11.13 28.09 19.97
N THR A 16 -10.92 29.29 20.49
CA THR A 16 -11.98 30.10 21.09
C THR A 16 -12.13 31.40 20.35
N LEU A 17 -13.29 31.62 19.76
CA LEU A 17 -13.73 32.90 19.22
C LEU A 17 -14.46 33.67 20.32
N LYS A 18 -14.09 34.93 20.53
CA LYS A 18 -14.80 35.82 21.45
C LYS A 18 -15.68 36.79 20.67
N ARG A 19 -16.98 36.71 20.87
CA ARG A 19 -17.96 37.62 20.25
C ARG A 19 -18.47 38.61 21.23
N THR A 20 -18.28 39.90 20.96
CA THR A 20 -18.78 40.99 21.79
C THR A 20 -20.07 41.58 21.22
N TRP A 21 -21.10 41.50 22.00
CA TRP A 21 -22.42 42.09 21.71
C TRP A 21 -22.49 43.44 22.41
N VAL A 22 -22.91 44.48 21.71
CA VAL A 22 -23.12 45.79 22.22
C VAL A 22 -24.57 46.21 21.98
N VAL A 23 -25.24 46.66 23.02
CA VAL A 23 -26.55 47.30 22.94
C VAL A 23 -26.44 48.75 23.34
N SER A 24 -27.10 49.65 22.61
CA SER A 24 -27.15 51.07 22.90
C SER A 24 -28.59 51.58 22.84
N ASP A 25 -28.92 52.52 23.74
CA ASP A 25 -30.18 53.24 23.70
C ASP A 25 -30.09 54.51 22.82
N LEU A 26 -31.23 55.17 22.61
CA LEU A 26 -31.27 56.43 21.84
C LEU A 26 -30.55 57.62 22.53
N CYS A 27 -30.28 57.53 23.81
CA CYS A 27 -29.54 58.54 24.58
C CYS A 27 -28.04 58.32 24.55
N GLY A 28 -27.56 57.26 23.88
CA GLY A 28 -26.13 56.95 23.77
C GLY A 28 -25.56 56.05 24.88
N ASN A 29 -26.41 55.63 25.85
CA ASN A 29 -25.95 54.66 26.85
C ASN A 29 -25.75 53.30 26.20
N SER A 30 -24.66 52.63 26.51
CA SER A 30 -24.35 51.30 25.93
C SER A 30 -23.88 50.32 27.00
N LYS A 31 -24.10 49.04 26.71
CA LYS A 31 -23.62 47.90 27.47
C LYS A 31 -23.12 46.84 26.56
N SER A 32 -22.01 46.19 26.89
CA SER A 32 -21.47 45.09 26.16
C SER A 32 -21.40 43.83 27.00
N VAL A 33 -21.50 42.66 26.34
CA VAL A 33 -21.28 41.33 26.91
C VAL A 33 -20.50 40.49 25.92
N THR A 34 -19.64 39.62 26.42
CA THR A 34 -18.80 38.77 25.59
C THR A 34 -19.29 37.31 25.69
N GLN A 35 -19.48 36.68 24.53
CA GLN A 35 -19.75 35.25 24.35
C GLN A 35 -18.45 34.56 23.93
N ASN A 36 -18.09 33.47 24.60
CA ASN A 36 -17.04 32.60 24.14
C ASN A 36 -17.62 31.48 23.33
N ILE A 37 -17.15 31.31 22.09
CA ILE A 37 -17.57 30.28 21.14
C ILE A 37 -16.36 29.37 20.97
N ARG A 38 -16.49 28.12 21.43
CA ARG A 38 -15.44 27.11 21.23
C ARG A 38 -15.64 26.41 19.88
N ILE A 39 -14.63 26.47 19.05
CA ILE A 39 -14.57 25.76 17.76
C ILE A 39 -13.68 24.54 17.95
N VAL A 40 -14.20 23.38 17.64
CA VAL A 40 -13.49 22.10 17.78
C VAL A 40 -13.69 21.26 16.52
N ASP A 41 -12.70 20.46 16.23
CA ASP A 41 -12.82 19.37 15.28
C ASP A 41 -12.74 18.06 16.06
N VAL A 42 -13.79 17.27 15.95
CA VAL A 42 -13.93 15.95 16.58
C VAL A 42 -14.41 14.91 15.57
N THR A 43 -14.39 15.28 14.30
CA THR A 43 -14.86 14.43 13.19
C THR A 43 -13.68 13.69 12.61
N PRO A 44 -13.66 12.35 12.63
CA PRO A 44 -12.61 11.59 11.98
C PRO A 44 -12.63 11.78 10.46
N PRO A 45 -11.48 11.76 9.79
CA PRO A 45 -11.41 11.82 8.34
C PRO A 45 -12.12 10.62 7.71
N THR A 46 -12.65 10.83 6.52
CA THR A 46 -13.20 9.76 5.69
C THR A 46 -12.08 9.12 4.88
N ILE A 47 -12.04 7.78 4.85
CA ILE A 47 -11.09 7.00 4.06
C ILE A 47 -11.84 6.00 3.19
N ILE A 48 -11.58 6.03 1.87
CA ILE A 48 -12.09 5.06 0.90
C ILE A 48 -10.90 4.23 0.44
N CYS A 49 -10.86 2.97 0.87
CA CYS A 49 -9.74 2.10 0.59
C CYS A 49 -9.52 1.91 -0.92
N ALA A 50 -8.26 1.82 -1.31
CA ALA A 50 -7.90 1.30 -2.62
C ALA A 50 -8.48 -0.11 -2.80
N GLY A 51 -8.94 -0.41 -4.01
CA GLY A 51 -9.57 -1.71 -4.31
C GLY A 51 -8.64 -2.90 -4.07
N SER A 52 -9.24 -4.05 -3.83
CA SER A 52 -8.49 -5.31 -3.83
C SER A 52 -7.89 -5.57 -5.21
N LEU A 53 -6.66 -6.07 -5.26
CA LEU A 53 -5.96 -6.33 -6.52
C LEU A 53 -5.14 -7.60 -6.44
N GLN A 54 -4.74 -8.08 -7.63
CA GLN A 54 -3.85 -9.20 -7.81
C GLN A 54 -2.57 -8.72 -8.47
N VAL A 55 -1.43 -9.15 -7.98
CA VAL A 55 -0.09 -8.83 -8.49
C VAL A 55 0.70 -10.11 -8.70
N SER A 56 1.61 -10.12 -9.67
CA SER A 56 2.56 -11.22 -9.83
C SER A 56 3.68 -11.10 -8.79
N CYS A 57 4.19 -12.22 -8.32
CA CYS A 57 5.39 -12.22 -7.49
C CYS A 57 6.55 -11.58 -8.26
N GLY A 58 7.41 -10.88 -7.53
CA GLY A 58 8.48 -10.05 -8.12
C GLY A 58 8.05 -8.64 -8.53
N GLU A 59 6.76 -8.33 -8.60
CA GLU A 59 6.28 -6.97 -8.82
C GLU A 59 6.39 -6.11 -7.56
N SER A 60 6.43 -4.79 -7.76
CA SER A 60 6.54 -3.85 -6.65
C SER A 60 5.27 -3.82 -5.81
N MET A 61 5.43 -3.94 -4.49
CA MET A 61 4.36 -3.76 -3.51
C MET A 61 4.23 -2.31 -3.03
N ASP A 62 4.91 -1.38 -3.67
CA ASP A 62 4.88 0.04 -3.28
C ASP A 62 3.47 0.62 -3.46
N PRO A 63 2.96 1.39 -2.49
CA PRO A 63 1.67 2.08 -2.60
C PRO A 63 1.52 2.96 -3.83
N SER A 64 2.60 3.55 -4.32
CA SER A 64 2.58 4.37 -5.55
C SER A 64 2.23 3.56 -6.79
N VAL A 65 2.45 2.23 -6.76
CA VAL A 65 2.13 1.29 -7.85
C VAL A 65 0.76 0.65 -7.62
N LEU A 66 0.49 0.21 -6.37
CA LEU A 66 -0.71 -0.54 -6.02
C LEU A 66 -1.92 0.32 -5.69
N GLY A 67 -1.74 1.65 -5.67
CA GLY A 67 -2.78 2.61 -5.36
C GLY A 67 -2.89 2.93 -3.87
N SER A 68 -3.32 4.15 -3.61
CA SER A 68 -3.58 4.71 -2.28
C SER A 68 -5.08 4.93 -2.08
N PRO A 69 -5.57 4.97 -0.85
CA PRO A 69 -6.95 5.32 -0.56
C PRO A 69 -7.26 6.78 -0.91
N GLU A 70 -8.53 7.07 -1.17
CA GLU A 70 -9.03 8.45 -1.20
C GLU A 70 -9.35 8.88 0.23
N ILE A 71 -8.89 10.08 0.60
CA ILE A 71 -9.07 10.65 1.93
C ILE A 71 -9.71 12.03 1.84
N SER A 72 -10.60 12.34 2.78
CA SER A 72 -11.22 13.66 2.90
C SER A 72 -11.66 13.93 4.33
N ASP A 73 -11.70 15.20 4.68
CA ASP A 73 -12.19 15.67 5.97
C ASP A 73 -12.90 17.01 5.83
N ASN A 74 -13.73 17.37 6.83
CA ASN A 74 -14.50 18.62 6.83
C ASN A 74 -13.68 19.84 7.27
N CYS A 75 -12.57 19.63 8.00
CA CYS A 75 -11.73 20.68 8.53
C CYS A 75 -10.30 20.61 8.01
N THR A 76 -9.74 19.42 7.82
CA THR A 76 -8.35 19.20 7.37
C THR A 76 -8.28 18.94 5.87
N ALA A 77 -7.45 19.71 5.16
CA ALA A 77 -7.22 19.46 3.74
C ALA A 77 -6.44 18.13 3.53
N PRO A 78 -6.68 17.39 2.43
CA PRO A 78 -6.00 16.11 2.19
C PRO A 78 -4.46 16.17 2.21
N ALA A 79 -3.89 17.33 1.85
CA ALA A 79 -2.44 17.55 1.85
C ALA A 79 -1.83 17.70 3.26
N ASP A 80 -2.68 18.01 4.25
CA ASP A 80 -2.30 18.24 5.64
C ASP A 80 -2.63 17.04 6.53
N MET A 81 -3.20 15.96 5.95
CA MET A 81 -3.48 14.72 6.66
C MET A 81 -2.26 13.79 6.65
N ASP A 82 -2.05 13.07 7.74
CA ASP A 82 -1.04 12.01 7.82
C ASP A 82 -1.64 10.67 7.40
N LEU A 83 -1.21 10.15 6.24
CA LEU A 83 -1.60 8.84 5.73
C LEU A 83 -0.47 7.83 5.91
N LEU A 84 -0.72 6.79 6.70
CA LEU A 84 0.22 5.72 7.01
C LEU A 84 -0.32 4.37 6.50
N HIS A 85 0.59 3.41 6.29
CA HIS A 85 0.20 2.03 6.00
C HIS A 85 1.08 1.02 6.74
N PHE A 86 0.51 -0.16 6.97
CA PHE A 86 1.14 -1.31 7.62
C PHE A 86 0.76 -2.58 6.88
N ASP A 87 1.75 -3.37 6.48
CA ASP A 87 1.55 -4.59 5.72
C ASP A 87 1.61 -5.82 6.65
N ASN A 88 0.57 -6.64 6.58
CA ASN A 88 0.55 -7.98 7.17
C ASN A 88 0.78 -9.01 6.06
N THR A 89 1.97 -9.57 6.03
CA THR A 89 2.44 -10.54 5.04
C THR A 89 2.34 -11.99 5.51
N THR A 90 1.75 -12.26 6.67
CA THR A 90 1.67 -13.63 7.23
C THR A 90 0.89 -14.61 6.33
N GLY A 91 0.02 -14.10 5.47
CA GLY A 91 -0.71 -14.89 4.48
C GLY A 91 0.05 -15.18 3.18
N LEU A 92 1.29 -14.68 3.03
CA LEU A 92 2.19 -15.00 1.91
C LEU A 92 2.95 -16.30 2.24
N SER A 93 2.24 -17.40 2.39
CA SER A 93 2.76 -18.71 2.81
C SER A 93 2.72 -19.77 1.71
N GLY A 94 2.28 -19.40 0.52
CA GLY A 94 2.29 -20.28 -0.66
C GLY A 94 3.68 -20.40 -1.27
N CYS A 95 3.77 -21.08 -2.44
CA CYS A 95 5.04 -21.24 -3.15
C CYS A 95 5.68 -19.86 -3.38
N ASN A 96 6.93 -19.71 -2.94
CA ASN A 96 7.74 -18.51 -3.12
C ASN A 96 7.10 -17.18 -2.72
N GLY A 97 6.35 -17.18 -1.62
CA GLY A 97 5.72 -15.97 -1.10
C GLY A 97 4.42 -15.58 -1.78
N THR A 98 3.79 -16.49 -2.52
CA THR A 98 2.42 -16.30 -3.01
C THR A 98 1.41 -16.39 -1.89
N GLY A 99 0.23 -15.80 -2.06
CA GLY A 99 -0.83 -15.80 -1.07
C GLY A 99 -1.54 -14.46 -0.96
N THR A 100 -2.10 -14.19 0.19
CA THR A 100 -2.84 -12.94 0.43
C THR A 100 -2.17 -12.13 1.53
N MET A 101 -1.89 -10.87 1.23
CA MET A 101 -1.48 -9.90 2.23
C MET A 101 -2.58 -8.85 2.45
N PHE A 102 -2.56 -8.27 3.64
CA PHE A 102 -3.47 -7.20 4.03
C PHE A 102 -2.67 -5.94 4.36
N ARG A 103 -2.97 -4.86 3.65
CA ARG A 103 -2.43 -3.54 3.93
C ARG A 103 -3.46 -2.74 4.70
N THR A 104 -3.14 -2.41 5.94
CA THR A 104 -3.96 -1.52 6.75
C THR A 104 -3.52 -0.09 6.52
N TRP A 105 -4.43 0.74 6.05
CA TRP A 105 -4.25 2.17 5.93
C TRP A 105 -4.84 2.88 7.14
N VAL A 106 -4.14 3.89 7.64
CA VAL A 106 -4.60 4.74 8.74
C VAL A 106 -4.37 6.19 8.33
N VAL A 107 -5.39 7.03 8.45
CA VAL A 107 -5.31 8.46 8.21
C VAL A 107 -5.60 9.21 9.50
N TYR A 108 -4.82 10.24 9.76
CA TYR A 108 -5.02 11.19 10.85
C TYR A 108 -5.25 12.58 10.28
N ASP A 109 -6.18 13.33 10.87
CA ASP A 109 -6.31 14.75 10.64
C ASP A 109 -5.35 15.55 11.55
N ASP A 110 -5.27 16.86 11.33
CA ASP A 110 -4.44 17.77 12.15
C ASP A 110 -4.86 17.82 13.62
N CYS A 111 -6.11 17.46 13.93
CA CYS A 111 -6.66 17.48 15.29
C CYS A 111 -6.49 16.15 16.02
N GLY A 112 -5.94 15.14 15.34
CA GLY A 112 -5.64 13.81 15.88
C GLY A 112 -6.80 12.82 15.81
N ASN A 113 -7.91 13.16 15.13
CA ASN A 113 -8.94 12.18 14.85
C ASN A 113 -8.44 11.26 13.74
N SER A 114 -8.87 9.99 13.73
CA SER A 114 -8.35 9.01 12.78
C SER A 114 -9.41 8.05 12.26
N SER A 115 -9.14 7.54 11.06
CA SER A 115 -9.88 6.44 10.43
C SER A 115 -8.93 5.45 9.79
N SER A 116 -9.42 4.23 9.55
CA SER A 116 -8.61 3.19 8.93
C SER A 116 -9.43 2.34 7.98
N CYS A 117 -8.74 1.69 7.03
CA CYS A 117 -9.33 0.69 6.15
C CYS A 117 -8.30 -0.38 5.77
N ILE A 118 -8.75 -1.49 5.17
CA ILE A 118 -7.89 -2.61 4.80
C ILE A 118 -8.02 -2.86 3.29
N GLN A 119 -6.87 -2.81 2.61
CA GLN A 119 -6.71 -3.23 1.22
C GLN A 119 -6.24 -4.69 1.19
N THR A 120 -6.87 -5.52 0.37
CA THR A 120 -6.46 -6.90 0.14
C THR A 120 -5.63 -7.00 -1.12
N ILE A 121 -4.43 -7.59 -1.03
CA ILE A 121 -3.51 -7.77 -2.15
C ILE A 121 -3.21 -9.27 -2.27
N GLN A 122 -3.55 -9.85 -3.41
CA GLN A 122 -3.28 -11.25 -3.71
C GLN A 122 -2.03 -11.36 -4.57
N VAL A 123 -1.01 -12.03 -4.06
CA VAL A 123 0.23 -12.32 -4.78
C VAL A 123 0.11 -13.69 -5.41
N VAL A 124 0.32 -13.76 -6.72
CA VAL A 124 0.19 -14.99 -7.50
C VAL A 124 1.43 -15.25 -8.35
N ASP A 125 1.65 -16.51 -8.64
CA ASP A 125 2.56 -16.95 -9.68
C ASP A 125 1.72 -17.56 -10.82
N ASN A 126 1.76 -16.93 -11.98
CA ASN A 126 1.07 -17.34 -13.19
C ASN A 126 2.04 -17.53 -14.36
N THR A 127 3.34 -17.51 -14.08
CA THR A 127 4.39 -17.64 -15.10
C THR A 127 5.07 -18.98 -14.98
N ALA A 128 5.29 -19.63 -16.11
CA ALA A 128 6.09 -20.86 -16.13
C ALA A 128 7.58 -20.51 -16.21
N PRO A 129 8.47 -21.33 -15.61
CA PRO A 129 9.90 -21.14 -15.74
C PRO A 129 10.37 -21.11 -17.19
N VAL A 130 11.37 -20.29 -17.46
CA VAL A 130 12.07 -20.25 -18.74
C VAL A 130 13.24 -21.19 -18.68
N ILE A 131 13.28 -22.16 -19.63
CA ILE A 131 14.36 -23.14 -19.73
C ILE A 131 15.33 -22.76 -20.85
N GLU A 132 16.62 -22.83 -20.52
CA GLU A 132 17.73 -22.71 -21.50
C GLU A 132 18.40 -24.04 -21.69
N LEU A 133 18.51 -24.46 -22.96
CA LEU A 133 19.11 -25.74 -23.31
C LEU A 133 20.63 -25.60 -23.49
N PRO A 134 21.40 -26.67 -23.20
CA PRO A 134 22.79 -26.70 -23.56
C PRO A 134 22.95 -26.73 -25.09
N ALA A 135 24.11 -26.38 -25.58
CA ALA A 135 24.43 -26.44 -27.02
C ALA A 135 24.33 -27.84 -27.56
N ASN A 136 23.90 -27.96 -28.85
CA ASN A 136 23.96 -29.23 -29.55
C ASN A 136 25.40 -29.73 -29.69
N ILE A 137 25.68 -30.95 -29.33
CA ILE A 137 27.03 -31.54 -29.36
C ILE A 137 27.03 -32.84 -30.11
N THR A 138 28.23 -33.23 -30.54
CA THR A 138 28.50 -34.59 -31.10
C THR A 138 29.54 -35.21 -30.18
N ILE A 139 29.23 -36.40 -29.67
CA ILE A 139 30.09 -37.11 -28.73
C ILE A 139 30.45 -38.51 -29.26
N SER A 140 31.47 -39.09 -28.72
CA SER A 140 31.79 -40.51 -28.94
C SER A 140 30.84 -41.40 -28.14
N CYS A 141 30.55 -42.58 -28.64
CA CYS A 141 29.63 -43.55 -28.02
C CYS A 141 30.05 -43.92 -26.56
N GLU A 142 31.30 -43.77 -26.20
CA GLU A 142 31.80 -44.01 -24.85
C GLU A 142 31.37 -42.96 -23.80
N TYR A 143 30.94 -41.78 -24.24
CA TYR A 143 30.53 -40.65 -23.36
C TYR A 143 29.00 -40.43 -23.34
N ARG A 144 28.20 -41.28 -23.99
CA ARG A 144 26.76 -41.06 -24.15
C ARG A 144 25.98 -40.98 -22.83
N ASP A 145 26.50 -41.60 -21.76
CA ASP A 145 25.88 -41.64 -20.43
C ASP A 145 26.60 -40.73 -19.42
N ASN A 146 27.42 -39.79 -19.90
CA ASN A 146 28.16 -38.85 -19.07
C ASN A 146 27.50 -37.46 -19.08
N ASP A 147 26.68 -37.17 -18.09
CA ASP A 147 25.97 -35.91 -17.96
C ASP A 147 26.90 -34.68 -17.96
N ASP A 148 28.13 -34.80 -17.53
CA ASP A 148 29.09 -33.69 -17.51
C ASP A 148 29.56 -33.31 -18.93
N GLU A 149 29.61 -34.26 -19.83
CA GLU A 149 29.94 -34.04 -21.27
C GLU A 149 28.72 -33.61 -22.09
N LEU A 150 27.51 -34.06 -21.72
CA LEU A 150 26.28 -33.76 -22.44
C LEU A 150 25.79 -32.33 -22.18
N GLY A 151 26.26 -31.70 -21.08
CA GLY A 151 25.77 -30.41 -20.62
C GLY A 151 24.41 -30.53 -19.90
N ARG A 152 24.04 -29.48 -19.22
CA ARG A 152 22.78 -29.43 -18.46
C ARG A 152 21.94 -28.21 -18.87
N ALA A 153 20.65 -28.39 -18.93
CA ALA A 153 19.72 -27.29 -19.07
C ALA A 153 19.73 -26.46 -17.80
N THR A 154 19.52 -25.15 -17.93
CA THR A 154 19.25 -24.24 -16.83
C THR A 154 17.85 -23.69 -16.93
N ALA A 155 17.29 -23.25 -15.82
CA ALA A 155 15.98 -22.62 -15.83
C ALA A 155 15.98 -21.41 -14.86
N THR A 156 15.16 -20.43 -15.21
CA THR A 156 14.91 -19.24 -14.39
C THR A 156 13.43 -18.97 -14.30
N ASP A 157 13.01 -18.42 -13.20
CA ASP A 157 11.63 -18.01 -12.96
C ASP A 157 11.60 -16.71 -12.18
N ALA A 158 10.54 -15.91 -12.35
CA ALA A 158 10.39 -14.64 -11.66
C ALA A 158 10.06 -14.81 -10.17
N CYS A 159 9.46 -15.92 -9.82
CA CYS A 159 8.93 -16.23 -8.50
C CYS A 159 9.73 -17.32 -7.81
N THR A 160 10.17 -18.33 -8.55
CA THR A 160 10.83 -19.52 -7.99
C THR A 160 12.33 -19.34 -8.01
N SER A 161 12.96 -19.53 -6.84
CA SER A 161 14.43 -19.58 -6.76
C SER A 161 15.00 -20.68 -7.67
N VAL A 162 16.13 -20.42 -8.30
CA VAL A 162 16.82 -21.39 -9.14
C VAL A 162 17.08 -22.73 -8.41
N ASP A 163 17.29 -22.67 -7.11
CA ASP A 163 17.55 -23.86 -6.27
C ASP A 163 16.29 -24.74 -6.05
N ASP A 164 15.10 -24.16 -6.25
CA ASP A 164 13.82 -24.82 -6.05
C ASP A 164 13.20 -25.30 -7.39
N ILE A 165 13.82 -24.94 -8.54
CA ILE A 165 13.35 -25.36 -9.85
C ILE A 165 13.86 -26.80 -10.12
N VAL A 166 12.91 -27.69 -10.41
CA VAL A 166 13.22 -29.08 -10.75
C VAL A 166 13.23 -29.24 -12.27
N ILE A 167 14.39 -29.60 -12.84
CA ILE A 167 14.53 -29.91 -14.26
C ILE A 167 14.59 -31.42 -14.41
N THR A 168 13.74 -31.99 -15.27
CA THR A 168 13.76 -33.40 -15.63
C THR A 168 13.95 -33.54 -17.12
N TYR A 169 14.57 -34.63 -17.58
CA TYR A 169 14.76 -34.95 -18.97
C TYR A 169 14.37 -36.41 -19.28
N THR A 170 14.11 -36.67 -20.51
CA THR A 170 13.90 -38.04 -21.05
C THR A 170 14.65 -38.15 -22.35
N ASP A 171 15.40 -39.24 -22.51
CA ASP A 171 16.09 -39.55 -23.74
C ASP A 171 15.24 -40.42 -24.64
N ASN A 172 15.31 -40.18 -25.94
CA ASN A 172 14.72 -41.00 -26.95
C ASN A 172 15.86 -41.58 -27.82
N ASP A 173 16.19 -42.83 -27.57
CA ASP A 173 17.25 -43.54 -28.24
C ASP A 173 16.74 -44.39 -29.43
N ASN A 174 15.57 -44.12 -29.98
CA ASN A 174 15.02 -44.82 -31.14
C ASN A 174 15.97 -44.71 -32.33
N GLY A 175 16.78 -45.72 -32.53
CA GLY A 175 17.72 -45.85 -33.64
C GLY A 175 19.20 -45.94 -33.24
N LEU A 176 19.51 -45.91 -31.95
CA LEU A 176 20.83 -46.26 -31.44
C LEU A 176 20.85 -47.78 -31.18
N ALA A 177 21.35 -48.54 -32.12
CA ALA A 177 21.60 -49.98 -31.99
C ALA A 177 23.03 -50.26 -31.54
#